data_169d8f21911e61fc5e2e175f564fbec6
#
_entry.id   169d8f21911e61fc5e2e175f564fbec6
#
_cell.length_a   1.000
_cell.length_b   1.000
_cell.length_c   1.000
_cell.angle_alpha   90.00
_cell.angle_beta   90.00
_cell.angle_gamma   90.00
#
_symmetry.space_group_name_H-M   'P 1'
#
loop_
_entity.id
_entity.type
_entity.pdbx_description
1 polymer ?
#
loop_
_entity_poly.entity_id
_entity_poly.type
_entity_poly.pdbx_seq_one_letter_code
_entity_poly.pdbx_strand_id
1 'polypeptide(L)'
;GSEMCIRDRYNFPVDYSFIKDKKYSDTKILPTMPAYYKSTFTLDKVGDTFLDMSTWGKGMVWVNGHAMGRFWEIGPQQTLFMPGCWLKEGENEILVLDLKGPTRASIKGLKKPILDVLREKAPETHRKDGEKLKLTGEKVGHEGAFTPGNGWQEVRFATPVKGRYFCLEALSPQANDNIAAIAEFDVLGVDSKPVSREHWKIRYADSEETRSGNRTADKIFDLQESTFWMTVDNVPYPHQLVIDLSKVENVTGFRYLPRAEKGYPGMIKEYRVYVKPADFNY
;
A
#
# COMPACT_ATOMS: atom_id res chain seq x y z
N GLY A 1 17.85 -25.33 25.09
CA GLY A 1 17.58 -24.02 24.52
C GLY A 1 16.11 -23.68 24.33
N SER A 2 15.17 -24.53 24.68
CA SER A 2 13.74 -24.33 24.46
C SER A 2 12.95 -23.76 25.64
N GLU A 3 13.55 -23.67 26.81
CA GLU A 3 12.84 -23.19 28.03
C GLU A 3 12.68 -21.66 28.08
N MET A 4 13.50 -20.91 27.37
CA MET A 4 13.48 -19.44 27.40
C MET A 4 12.21 -18.84 26.80
N CYS A 5 11.57 -19.52 25.85
CA CYS A 5 10.32 -19.04 25.22
C CYS A 5 9.08 -19.25 26.09
N ILE A 6 9.16 -19.94 27.21
CA ILE A 6 8.01 -20.34 28.02
C ILE A 6 7.89 -19.52 29.31
N ARG A 7 8.95 -18.90 29.81
CA ARG A 7 9.01 -18.27 31.12
C ARG A 7 8.67 -16.78 31.19
N ASP A 8 8.75 -16.05 30.10
CA ASP A 8 8.44 -14.62 30.11
C ASP A 8 6.97 -14.36 29.77
N ARG A 9 6.14 -15.06 30.53
CA ARG A 9 4.71 -14.83 30.44
C ARG A 9 4.32 -13.76 31.43
N TYR A 10 4.28 -12.56 30.93
CA TYR A 10 3.37 -11.60 31.49
C TYR A 10 1.97 -12.21 31.37
N ASN A 11 1.09 -11.98 32.34
CA ASN A 11 -0.31 -12.44 32.32
C ASN A 11 -1.08 -11.75 31.17
N PHE A 12 -0.70 -12.03 29.94
CA PHE A 12 -1.48 -11.60 28.79
C PHE A 12 -2.75 -12.45 28.71
N PRO A 13 -3.92 -11.80 28.50
CA PRO A 13 -5.15 -12.53 28.29
C PRO A 13 -4.97 -13.52 27.12
N VAL A 14 -5.30 -14.78 27.33
CA VAL A 14 -5.29 -15.82 26.27
C VAL A 14 -6.53 -15.73 25.39
N ASP A 15 -7.53 -14.99 25.82
CA ASP A 15 -8.77 -14.72 25.11
C ASP A 15 -8.92 -13.24 24.78
N TYR A 16 -10.00 -12.88 24.12
CA TYR A 16 -10.30 -11.51 23.75
C TYR A 16 -11.30 -10.82 24.69
N SER A 17 -11.50 -11.34 25.90
CA SER A 17 -12.46 -10.78 26.86
C SER A 17 -12.22 -9.30 27.13
N PHE A 18 -10.97 -8.86 27.14
CA PHE A 18 -10.58 -7.46 27.39
C PHE A 18 -11.00 -6.48 26.28
N ILE A 19 -11.37 -6.96 25.09
CA ILE A 19 -11.80 -6.16 23.95
C ILE A 19 -13.22 -6.47 23.48
N LYS A 20 -13.86 -7.49 24.08
CA LYS A 20 -15.20 -7.94 23.67
C LYS A 20 -16.23 -6.83 23.68
N ASP A 21 -16.20 -5.96 24.70
CA ASP A 21 -17.18 -4.90 24.91
C ASP A 21 -16.73 -3.53 24.37
N LYS A 22 -15.62 -3.50 23.64
CA LYS A 22 -15.18 -2.26 22.98
C LYS A 22 -16.10 -1.87 21.84
N LYS A 23 -16.28 -0.56 21.66
CA LYS A 23 -16.99 -0.04 20.51
C LYS A 23 -16.09 -0.11 19.27
N TYR A 24 -16.62 -0.68 18.21
CA TYR A 24 -16.01 -0.71 16.90
C TYR A 24 -16.63 0.38 16.03
N SER A 25 -15.82 1.09 15.27
CA SER A 25 -16.28 2.06 14.29
C SER A 25 -16.51 1.38 12.95
N ASP A 26 -17.63 1.67 12.33
CA ASP A 26 -17.85 1.27 10.94
C ASP A 26 -17.12 2.27 10.05
N THR A 27 -15.99 1.84 9.48
CA THR A 27 -15.15 2.66 8.60
C THR A 27 -14.79 1.91 7.33
N LYS A 28 -14.83 2.62 6.22
CA LYS A 28 -14.35 2.11 4.92
C LYS A 28 -12.83 2.26 4.76
N ILE A 29 -12.20 3.07 5.61
CA ILE A 29 -10.76 3.31 5.57
C ILE A 29 -10.09 2.31 6.50
N LEU A 30 -9.25 1.44 5.93
CA LEU A 30 -8.48 0.47 6.70
C LEU A 30 -7.26 1.17 7.33
N PRO A 31 -7.10 1.08 8.66
CA PRO A 31 -5.95 1.68 9.32
C PRO A 31 -4.64 0.99 8.92
N THR A 32 -3.57 1.77 8.82
CA THR A 32 -2.20 1.30 8.59
C THR A 32 -1.43 0.99 9.88
N MET A 33 -2.06 1.20 11.03
CA MET A 33 -1.54 0.93 12.36
C MET A 33 -2.19 -0.32 12.96
N PRO A 34 -1.67 -0.88 14.05
CA PRO A 34 -2.31 -1.99 14.74
C PRO A 34 -3.78 -1.70 15.06
N ALA A 35 -4.65 -2.59 14.64
CA ALA A 35 -6.09 -2.46 14.84
C ALA A 35 -6.79 -3.81 15.05
N TYR A 36 -7.93 -3.75 15.72
CA TYR A 36 -8.85 -4.87 15.85
C TYR A 36 -9.98 -4.72 14.84
N TYR A 37 -10.28 -5.81 14.16
CA TYR A 37 -11.38 -5.94 13.20
C TYR A 37 -12.36 -6.97 13.72
N LYS A 38 -13.63 -6.60 13.79
CA LYS A 38 -14.71 -7.49 14.24
C LYS A 38 -15.77 -7.63 13.16
N SER A 39 -16.23 -8.85 12.92
CA SER A 39 -17.31 -9.13 11.99
C SER A 39 -18.10 -10.35 12.44
N THR A 40 -19.27 -10.55 11.84
CA THR A 40 -20.05 -11.76 11.95
C THR A 40 -20.25 -12.41 10.58
N PHE A 41 -20.49 -13.73 10.58
CA PHE A 41 -20.82 -14.48 9.38
C PHE A 41 -21.81 -15.60 9.74
N THR A 42 -22.65 -15.98 8.78
CA THR A 42 -23.69 -16.99 9.00
C THR A 42 -23.33 -18.28 8.25
N LEU A 43 -23.54 -19.42 8.90
CA LEU A 43 -23.36 -20.75 8.32
C LEU A 43 -24.67 -21.53 8.35
N ASP A 44 -25.01 -22.14 7.23
CA ASP A 44 -26.13 -23.08 7.14
C ASP A 44 -25.76 -24.47 7.67
N LYS A 45 -24.45 -24.80 7.57
CA LYS A 45 -23.91 -26.08 8.02
C LYS A 45 -22.48 -25.90 8.52
N VAL A 46 -22.15 -26.54 9.64
CA VAL A 46 -20.80 -26.54 10.20
C VAL A 46 -19.90 -27.60 9.57
N GLY A 47 -18.60 -27.35 9.55
CA GLY A 47 -17.58 -28.29 9.07
C GLY A 47 -16.18 -27.68 9.24
N ASP A 48 -15.18 -28.55 9.13
CA ASP A 48 -13.79 -28.12 9.15
C ASP A 48 -13.46 -27.27 7.92
N THR A 49 -12.68 -26.21 8.11
CA THR A 49 -12.24 -25.32 7.05
C THR A 49 -10.87 -24.73 7.35
N PHE A 50 -10.28 -24.05 6.38
CA PHE A 50 -9.06 -23.28 6.56
C PHE A 50 -9.37 -21.80 6.29
N LEU A 51 -9.12 -20.94 7.27
CA LEU A 51 -9.30 -19.51 7.10
C LEU A 51 -8.15 -18.95 6.26
N ASP A 52 -8.48 -18.35 5.13
CA ASP A 52 -7.52 -17.66 4.27
C ASP A 52 -7.20 -16.27 4.84
N MET A 53 -6.00 -16.13 5.37
CA MET A 53 -5.47 -14.89 5.93
C MET A 53 -4.50 -14.19 4.97
N SER A 54 -4.44 -14.58 3.71
CA SER A 54 -3.45 -14.10 2.75
C SER A 54 -3.52 -12.59 2.43
N THR A 55 -4.66 -11.95 2.69
CA THR A 55 -4.83 -10.49 2.52
C THR A 55 -4.53 -9.68 3.79
N TRP A 56 -4.21 -10.35 4.89
CA TRP A 56 -3.89 -9.76 6.18
C TRP A 56 -2.39 -9.67 6.38
N GLY A 57 -1.95 -8.73 7.23
CA GLY A 57 -0.53 -8.47 7.46
C GLY A 57 0.10 -9.45 8.45
N LYS A 58 0.01 -9.16 9.72
CA LYS A 58 0.57 -9.98 10.80
C LYS A 58 -0.28 -9.81 12.06
N GLY A 59 -0.70 -10.91 12.67
CA GLY A 59 -1.53 -10.80 13.85
C GLY A 59 -2.07 -12.11 14.40
N MET A 60 -3.28 -12.03 14.98
CA MET A 60 -4.00 -13.15 15.58
C MET A 60 -5.48 -13.13 15.19
N VAL A 61 -6.10 -14.29 15.16
CA VAL A 61 -7.53 -14.48 14.86
C VAL A 61 -8.20 -15.25 15.99
N TRP A 62 -9.40 -14.84 16.32
CA TRP A 62 -10.34 -15.56 17.21
C TRP A 62 -11.66 -15.78 16.48
N VAL A 63 -12.25 -16.93 16.66
CA VAL A 63 -13.59 -17.26 16.19
C VAL A 63 -14.40 -17.83 17.34
N ASN A 64 -15.58 -17.25 17.59
CA ASN A 64 -16.45 -17.60 18.71
C ASN A 64 -15.70 -17.70 20.07
N GLY A 65 -14.68 -16.88 20.29
CA GLY A 65 -13.86 -16.89 21.50
C GLY A 65 -12.65 -17.81 21.46
N HIS A 66 -12.54 -18.68 20.48
CA HIS A 66 -11.41 -19.60 20.34
C HIS A 66 -10.26 -18.96 19.59
N ALA A 67 -9.07 -18.94 20.19
CA ALA A 67 -7.86 -18.44 19.54
C ALA A 67 -7.38 -19.40 18.45
N MET A 68 -7.41 -18.94 17.19
CA MET A 68 -7.01 -19.74 16.03
C MET A 68 -5.49 -19.81 15.86
N GLY A 69 -4.78 -18.81 16.36
CA GLY A 69 -3.34 -18.69 16.24
C GLY A 69 -2.92 -17.42 15.50
N ARG A 70 -1.64 -17.40 15.14
CA ARG A 70 -1.02 -16.26 14.46
C ARG A 70 -1.01 -16.46 12.95
N PHE A 71 -1.12 -15.37 12.23
CA PHE A 71 -0.88 -15.29 10.78
C PHE A 71 0.24 -14.30 10.50
N TRP A 72 0.89 -14.46 9.34
CA TRP A 72 1.91 -13.55 8.86
C TRP A 72 1.96 -13.58 7.33
N GLU A 73 1.93 -12.41 6.69
CA GLU A 73 1.92 -12.26 5.22
C GLU A 73 3.10 -12.94 4.51
N ILE A 74 4.27 -12.99 5.16
CA ILE A 74 5.45 -13.66 4.58
C ILE A 74 5.41 -15.18 4.73
N GLY A 75 4.39 -15.71 5.39
CA GLY A 75 4.24 -17.13 5.60
C GLY A 75 5.12 -17.70 6.73
N PRO A 76 5.19 -19.03 6.83
CA PRO A 76 4.50 -20.01 6.00
C PRO A 76 2.99 -20.12 6.28
N GLN A 77 2.49 -19.54 7.37
CA GLN A 77 1.08 -19.65 7.79
C GLN A 77 0.21 -18.59 7.11
N GLN A 78 -0.23 -18.89 5.90
CA GLN A 78 -1.22 -18.07 5.18
C GLN A 78 -2.66 -18.52 5.42
N THR A 79 -2.84 -19.72 5.95
CA THR A 79 -4.14 -20.26 6.34
C THR A 79 -4.10 -20.80 7.77
N LEU A 80 -5.21 -20.70 8.49
CA LEU A 80 -5.40 -21.23 9.82
C LEU A 80 -6.48 -22.30 9.81
N PHE A 81 -6.20 -23.48 10.36
CA PHE A 81 -7.21 -24.54 10.48
C PHE A 81 -8.29 -24.11 11.46
N MET A 82 -9.55 -24.22 11.03
CA MET A 82 -10.74 -23.94 11.81
C MET A 82 -11.54 -25.22 12.01
N PRO A 83 -11.51 -25.83 13.21
CA PRO A 83 -12.31 -27.00 13.51
C PRO A 83 -13.81 -26.66 13.52
N GLY A 84 -14.61 -27.51 12.88
CA GLY A 84 -16.07 -27.34 12.83
C GLY A 84 -16.74 -27.35 14.22
N CYS A 85 -16.15 -28.00 15.21
CA CYS A 85 -16.68 -28.01 16.58
C CYS A 85 -16.65 -26.65 17.29
N TRP A 86 -15.89 -25.67 16.78
CA TRP A 86 -15.87 -24.29 17.28
C TRP A 86 -16.83 -23.37 16.53
N LEU A 87 -17.43 -23.88 15.46
CA LEU A 87 -18.45 -23.19 14.68
C LEU A 87 -19.84 -23.62 15.12
N LYS A 88 -20.84 -22.81 14.79
CA LYS A 88 -22.26 -23.13 14.99
C LYS A 88 -23.06 -22.78 13.74
N GLU A 89 -24.16 -23.49 13.54
CA GLU A 89 -25.15 -23.07 12.56
C GLU A 89 -25.76 -21.72 12.99
N GLY A 90 -26.05 -20.87 12.03
CA GLY A 90 -26.42 -19.48 12.29
C GLY A 90 -25.19 -18.56 12.42
N GLU A 91 -25.33 -17.52 13.23
CA GLU A 91 -24.33 -16.45 13.35
C GLU A 91 -23.09 -16.89 14.15
N ASN A 92 -21.92 -16.63 13.58
CA ASN A 92 -20.59 -16.80 14.19
C ASN A 92 -19.88 -15.45 14.23
N GLU A 93 -19.05 -15.24 15.24
CA GLU A 93 -18.24 -14.03 15.41
C GLU A 93 -16.79 -14.31 15.04
N ILE A 94 -16.17 -13.38 14.35
CA ILE A 94 -14.72 -13.37 14.07
C ILE A 94 -14.10 -12.05 14.52
N LEU A 95 -12.96 -12.16 15.18
CA LEU A 95 -12.15 -11.03 15.61
C LEU A 95 -10.72 -11.22 15.11
N VAL A 96 -10.16 -10.18 14.53
CA VAL A 96 -8.78 -10.17 14.02
C VAL A 96 -8.04 -9.01 14.65
N LEU A 97 -6.86 -9.27 15.22
CA LEU A 97 -5.86 -8.27 15.48
C LEU A 97 -4.89 -8.27 14.30
N ASP A 98 -4.74 -7.17 13.59
CA ASP A 98 -3.69 -6.99 12.60
C ASP A 98 -2.75 -5.85 13.01
N LEU A 99 -1.46 -6.15 13.04
CA LEU A 99 -0.40 -5.22 13.47
C LEU A 99 0.12 -4.33 12.35
N LYS A 100 -0.16 -4.68 11.09
CA LYS A 100 0.35 -3.97 9.90
C LYS A 100 -0.74 -3.34 9.03
N GLY A 101 -1.99 -3.71 9.29
CA GLY A 101 -3.13 -3.40 8.44
C GLY A 101 -3.25 -4.36 7.23
N PRO A 102 -4.46 -4.82 6.90
CA PRO A 102 -4.71 -5.70 5.77
C PRO A 102 -4.68 -4.94 4.44
N THR A 103 -4.34 -5.62 3.35
CA THR A 103 -4.59 -5.11 2.00
C THR A 103 -6.07 -5.12 1.66
N ARG A 104 -6.78 -6.10 2.22
CA ARG A 104 -8.23 -6.22 2.15
C ARG A 104 -8.74 -6.93 3.40
N ALA A 105 -9.62 -6.31 4.16
CA ALA A 105 -10.25 -6.91 5.34
C ALA A 105 -11.32 -7.94 4.92
N SER A 106 -10.88 -9.09 4.40
CA SER A 106 -11.76 -10.21 4.05
C SER A 106 -11.12 -11.54 4.41
N ILE A 107 -11.95 -12.50 4.80
CA ILE A 107 -11.55 -13.86 5.13
C ILE A 107 -12.46 -14.82 4.37
N LYS A 108 -11.89 -15.90 3.83
CA LYS A 108 -12.62 -16.97 3.16
C LYS A 108 -12.33 -18.30 3.84
N GLY A 109 -13.32 -19.18 3.88
CA GLY A 109 -13.11 -20.58 4.21
C GLY A 109 -12.64 -21.36 2.98
N LEU A 110 -11.56 -22.12 3.12
CA LEU A 110 -11.02 -22.97 2.07
C LEU A 110 -11.13 -24.45 2.46
N LYS A 111 -11.29 -25.32 1.45
CA LYS A 111 -11.30 -26.78 1.64
C LYS A 111 -9.90 -27.36 1.88
N LYS A 112 -8.86 -26.66 1.42
CA LYS A 112 -7.45 -27.05 1.55
C LYS A 112 -6.62 -25.89 2.04
N PRO A 113 -5.56 -26.13 2.81
CA PRO A 113 -4.67 -25.08 3.28
C PRO A 113 -3.77 -24.56 2.13
N ILE A 114 -3.24 -23.34 2.31
CA ILE A 114 -2.16 -22.79 1.51
C ILE A 114 -0.88 -23.01 2.30
N LEU A 115 -0.05 -23.98 1.91
CA LEU A 115 1.15 -24.39 2.67
C LEU A 115 2.45 -24.17 1.92
N ASP A 116 2.40 -24.10 0.60
CA ASP A 116 3.53 -24.18 -0.32
C ASP A 116 3.73 -22.93 -1.18
N VAL A 117 2.91 -21.92 -0.98
CA VAL A 117 3.10 -20.63 -1.65
C VAL A 117 4.14 -19.83 -0.85
N LEU A 118 5.39 -19.96 -1.25
CA LEU A 118 6.45 -19.08 -0.75
C LEU A 118 6.20 -17.69 -1.32
N ARG A 119 6.04 -16.72 -0.44
CA ARG A 119 6.10 -15.31 -0.85
C ARG A 119 7.56 -14.88 -0.84
N GLU A 120 8.00 -14.31 -1.93
CA GLU A 120 9.25 -13.57 -1.94
C GLU A 120 9.20 -12.50 -0.83
N LYS A 121 10.36 -12.19 -0.25
CA LYS A 121 10.46 -11.06 0.68
C LYS A 121 9.87 -9.84 -0.02
N ALA A 122 8.88 -9.20 0.61
CA ALA A 122 8.31 -7.99 0.05
C ALA A 122 9.45 -6.99 -0.22
N PRO A 123 9.44 -6.33 -1.39
CA PRO A 123 10.43 -5.30 -1.69
C PRO A 123 10.47 -4.23 -0.60
N GLU A 124 11.64 -3.69 -0.35
CA GLU A 124 11.77 -2.57 0.57
C GLU A 124 11.13 -1.32 -0.05
N THR A 125 10.32 -0.64 0.74
CA THR A 125 9.69 0.62 0.34
C THR A 125 10.67 1.79 0.52
N HIS A 126 10.44 2.85 -0.24
CA HIS A 126 11.32 4.04 -0.24
C HIS A 126 10.99 5.06 0.86
N ARG A 127 9.89 4.85 1.58
CA ARG A 127 9.53 5.66 2.73
C ARG A 127 10.15 5.07 4.00
N LYS A 128 10.88 5.87 4.76
CA LYS A 128 11.38 5.49 6.08
C LYS A 128 10.25 5.59 7.12
N ASP A 129 10.36 4.80 8.16
CA ASP A 129 9.39 4.83 9.25
C ASP A 129 9.29 6.24 9.87
N GLY A 130 8.05 6.72 9.98
CA GLY A 130 7.77 8.05 10.53
C GLY A 130 7.96 9.22 9.56
N GLU A 131 8.56 9.04 8.38
CA GLU A 131 8.65 10.11 7.37
C GLU A 131 7.28 10.50 6.84
N LYS A 132 7.05 11.81 6.76
CA LYS A 132 5.86 12.39 6.14
C LYS A 132 6.26 13.68 5.45
N LEU A 133 6.17 13.69 4.11
CA LEU A 133 6.51 14.85 3.29
C LEU A 133 5.66 16.08 3.67
N LYS A 134 6.33 17.22 3.84
CA LYS A 134 5.70 18.49 4.18
C LYS A 134 5.87 19.44 3.01
N LEU A 135 4.76 19.75 2.33
CA LEU A 135 4.73 20.68 1.20
C LEU A 135 4.19 22.07 1.55
N THR A 136 3.82 22.29 2.83
CA THR A 136 3.35 23.60 3.29
C THR A 136 4.43 24.66 3.13
N GLY A 137 4.14 25.70 2.38
CA GLY A 137 5.08 26.80 2.09
C GLY A 137 6.02 26.53 0.91
N GLU A 138 6.00 25.35 0.31
CA GLU A 138 6.75 25.07 -0.91
C GLU A 138 6.11 25.75 -2.12
N LYS A 139 6.93 26.26 -3.05
CA LYS A 139 6.44 26.89 -4.27
C LYS A 139 5.98 25.83 -5.26
N VAL A 140 4.72 25.90 -5.67
CA VAL A 140 4.19 25.07 -6.75
C VAL A 140 4.88 25.49 -8.06
N GLY A 141 5.53 24.54 -8.73
CA GLY A 141 6.17 24.74 -10.01
C GLY A 141 5.21 24.65 -11.18
N HIS A 142 4.25 23.72 -11.08
CA HIS A 142 3.18 23.53 -12.07
C HIS A 142 2.00 22.82 -11.43
N GLU A 143 0.78 23.13 -11.89
CA GLU A 143 -0.42 22.36 -11.55
C GLU A 143 -1.28 22.15 -12.79
N GLY A 144 -2.03 21.05 -12.81
CA GLY A 144 -2.87 20.70 -13.95
C GLY A 144 -3.67 19.43 -13.74
N ALA A 145 -4.21 18.95 -14.85
CA ALA A 145 -4.94 17.69 -14.88
C ALA A 145 -4.55 16.87 -16.11
N PHE A 146 -4.36 15.57 -15.91
CA PHE A 146 -4.20 14.61 -16.98
C PHE A 146 -5.55 14.26 -17.61
N THR A 147 -5.54 13.93 -18.88
CA THR A 147 -6.72 13.43 -19.58
C THR A 147 -6.82 11.89 -19.45
N PRO A 148 -8.02 11.32 -19.47
CA PRO A 148 -8.15 9.86 -19.53
C PRO A 148 -7.47 9.30 -20.79
N GLY A 149 -6.76 8.19 -20.65
CA GLY A 149 -6.07 7.53 -21.77
C GLY A 149 -4.86 6.73 -21.30
N ASN A 150 -4.38 5.79 -22.12
CA ASN A 150 -3.29 4.87 -21.79
C ASN A 150 -1.93 5.28 -22.38
N GLY A 151 -1.86 6.40 -23.06
CA GLY A 151 -0.63 6.87 -23.71
C GLY A 151 0.13 7.86 -22.86
N TRP A 152 1.34 8.15 -23.29
CA TRP A 152 2.17 9.19 -22.72
C TRP A 152 1.49 10.56 -22.75
N GLN A 153 1.53 11.25 -21.64
CA GLN A 153 1.06 12.63 -21.51
C GLN A 153 2.24 13.54 -21.17
N GLU A 154 2.45 14.54 -21.97
CA GLU A 154 3.56 15.49 -21.83
C GLU A 154 3.05 16.82 -21.29
N VAL A 155 3.75 17.32 -20.29
CA VAL A 155 3.47 18.61 -19.65
C VAL A 155 4.71 19.49 -19.77
N ARG A 156 4.49 20.74 -20.22
CA ARG A 156 5.55 21.74 -20.36
C ARG A 156 5.33 22.88 -19.38
N PHE A 157 6.40 23.28 -18.74
CA PHE A 157 6.37 24.44 -17.85
C PHE A 157 6.47 25.73 -18.67
N ALA A 158 5.73 26.75 -18.27
CA ALA A 158 5.83 28.09 -18.89
C ALA A 158 7.23 28.69 -18.73
N THR A 159 7.92 28.36 -17.63
CA THR A 159 9.30 28.80 -17.33
C THR A 159 10.09 27.63 -16.76
N PRO A 160 11.31 27.36 -17.26
CA PRO A 160 12.15 26.32 -16.70
C PRO A 160 12.45 26.55 -15.22
N VAL A 161 12.49 25.48 -14.43
CA VAL A 161 12.77 25.50 -12.99
C VAL A 161 14.05 24.73 -12.72
N LYS A 162 15.00 25.33 -12.02
CA LYS A 162 16.21 24.64 -11.57
C LYS A 162 15.90 23.77 -10.34
N GLY A 163 16.21 22.49 -10.42
CA GLY A 163 16.03 21.60 -9.28
C GLY A 163 16.68 20.24 -9.45
N ARG A 164 16.98 19.64 -8.31
CA ARG A 164 17.46 18.26 -8.17
C ARG A 164 16.33 17.33 -7.73
N TYR A 165 15.44 17.84 -6.88
CA TYR A 165 14.33 17.08 -6.36
C TYR A 165 13.05 17.47 -7.08
N PHE A 166 12.39 16.45 -7.65
CA PHE A 166 11.13 16.58 -8.36
C PHE A 166 10.05 15.87 -7.54
N CYS A 167 9.05 16.59 -7.08
CA CYS A 167 7.91 16.03 -6.37
C CYS A 167 6.67 16.10 -7.25
N LEU A 168 6.01 14.96 -7.45
CA LEU A 168 4.66 14.86 -7.98
C LEU A 168 3.69 14.62 -6.82
N GLU A 169 2.72 15.51 -6.66
CA GLU A 169 1.59 15.36 -5.75
C GLU A 169 0.34 15.08 -6.58
N ALA A 170 -0.15 13.84 -6.53
CA ALA A 170 -1.41 13.46 -7.14
C ALA A 170 -2.56 13.85 -6.21
N LEU A 171 -3.52 14.61 -6.71
CA LEU A 171 -4.60 15.22 -5.91
C LEU A 171 -5.92 14.47 -6.02
N SER A 172 -6.18 13.87 -7.18
CA SER A 172 -7.41 13.10 -7.43
C SER A 172 -7.21 12.04 -8.50
N PRO A 173 -8.02 10.97 -8.50
CA PRO A 173 -8.00 9.93 -9.52
C PRO A 173 -8.91 10.25 -10.72
N GLN A 174 -8.70 9.55 -11.85
CA GLN A 174 -9.64 9.52 -12.98
C GLN A 174 -10.88 8.66 -12.67
N ALA A 175 -10.69 7.56 -11.94
CA ALA A 175 -11.73 6.65 -11.51
C ALA A 175 -12.10 6.89 -10.03
N ASN A 176 -13.16 6.26 -9.56
CA ASN A 176 -13.56 6.36 -8.16
C ASN A 176 -12.79 5.34 -7.29
N ASP A 177 -11.49 5.55 -7.15
CA ASP A 177 -10.60 4.75 -6.31
C ASP A 177 -9.65 5.65 -5.50
N ASN A 178 -8.90 5.07 -4.57
CA ASN A 178 -7.90 5.78 -3.76
C ASN A 178 -6.46 5.49 -4.24
N ILE A 179 -6.29 4.92 -5.42
CA ILE A 179 -5.00 4.46 -5.90
C ILE A 179 -4.38 5.52 -6.80
N ALA A 180 -3.08 5.75 -6.68
CA ALA A 180 -2.27 6.38 -7.71
C ALA A 180 -1.31 5.34 -8.29
N ALA A 181 -1.16 5.32 -9.61
CA ALA A 181 -0.24 4.43 -10.31
C ALA A 181 0.45 5.15 -11.47
N ILE A 182 1.71 4.83 -11.69
CA ILE A 182 2.56 5.36 -12.76
C ILE A 182 3.34 4.20 -13.37
N ALA A 183 3.19 3.95 -14.67
CA ALA A 183 4.01 2.97 -15.36
C ALA A 183 5.40 3.53 -15.64
N GLU A 184 5.48 4.72 -16.25
CA GLU A 184 6.73 5.36 -16.58
C GLU A 184 6.66 6.87 -16.37
N PHE A 185 7.80 7.48 -16.04
CA PHE A 185 7.91 8.90 -15.79
C PHE A 185 9.23 9.46 -16.37
N ASP A 186 9.16 10.57 -17.06
CA ASP A 186 10.30 11.33 -17.52
C ASP A 186 10.26 12.75 -16.96
N VAL A 187 11.41 13.26 -16.55
CA VAL A 187 11.63 14.69 -16.35
C VAL A 187 12.29 15.24 -17.62
N LEU A 188 11.79 16.33 -18.13
CA LEU A 188 12.28 16.99 -19.35
C LEU A 188 13.26 18.12 -18.96
N GLY A 189 14.43 18.07 -19.57
CA GLY A 189 15.48 19.07 -19.42
C GLY A 189 15.52 20.07 -20.57
N VAL A 190 16.72 20.57 -20.86
CA VAL A 190 16.97 21.50 -21.98
C VAL A 190 16.51 20.88 -23.29
N ASP A 191 15.97 21.71 -24.19
CA ASP A 191 15.36 21.32 -25.46
C ASP A 191 14.23 20.29 -25.34
N SER A 192 13.63 20.23 -24.15
CA SER A 192 12.55 19.31 -23.83
C SER A 192 12.89 17.83 -24.04
N LYS A 193 14.16 17.48 -23.91
CA LYS A 193 14.62 16.10 -23.95
C LYS A 193 14.53 15.46 -22.56
N PRO A 194 14.24 14.17 -22.47
CA PRO A 194 14.30 13.45 -21.20
C PRO A 194 15.69 13.55 -20.56
N VAL A 195 15.71 13.87 -19.27
CA VAL A 195 16.92 13.80 -18.44
C VAL A 195 17.31 12.33 -18.27
N SER A 196 18.60 12.01 -18.32
CA SER A 196 19.08 10.64 -18.11
C SER A 196 18.63 10.12 -16.75
N ARG A 197 18.01 8.95 -16.74
CA ARG A 197 17.49 8.26 -15.55
C ARG A 197 18.53 7.43 -14.80
N GLU A 198 19.76 7.30 -15.35
CA GLU A 198 20.82 6.38 -14.89
C GLU A 198 21.15 6.49 -13.41
N HIS A 199 21.05 7.70 -12.85
CA HIS A 199 21.40 7.95 -11.45
C HIS A 199 20.19 8.41 -10.61
N TRP A 200 18.98 8.31 -11.13
CA TRP A 200 17.80 8.68 -10.37
C TRP A 200 17.57 7.75 -9.20
N LYS A 201 17.01 8.30 -8.16
CA LYS A 201 16.60 7.55 -6.97
C LYS A 201 15.23 8.02 -6.53
N ILE A 202 14.43 7.11 -6.03
CA ILE A 202 13.26 7.50 -5.27
C ILE A 202 13.71 8.03 -3.91
N ARG A 203 13.40 9.26 -3.61
CA ARG A 203 13.68 9.85 -2.30
C ARG A 203 12.55 9.58 -1.32
N TYR A 204 11.32 9.58 -1.81
CA TYR A 204 10.12 9.35 -1.00
C TYR A 204 8.97 8.90 -1.89
N ALA A 205 8.16 7.99 -1.37
CA ALA A 205 6.83 7.67 -1.87
C ALA A 205 5.91 7.52 -0.65
N ASP A 206 4.75 8.17 -0.64
CA ASP A 206 3.84 8.14 0.51
C ASP A 206 3.33 6.73 0.81
N SER A 207 3.11 5.93 -0.20
CA SER A 207 2.82 4.50 -0.07
C SER A 207 3.22 3.71 -1.32
N GLU A 208 3.42 2.39 -1.15
CA GLU A 208 3.87 1.48 -2.20
C GLU A 208 3.23 0.11 -1.95
N GLU A 209 2.53 -0.44 -2.96
CA GLU A 209 1.92 -1.75 -2.85
C GLU A 209 2.96 -2.85 -3.12
N THR A 210 3.34 -3.55 -2.07
CA THR A 210 4.37 -4.61 -2.13
C THR A 210 3.84 -5.99 -1.74
N ARG A 211 2.57 -6.11 -1.40
CA ARG A 211 1.95 -7.36 -0.94
C ARG A 211 1.35 -8.18 -2.08
N SER A 212 0.72 -7.51 -3.04
CA SER A 212 0.16 -8.16 -4.24
C SER A 212 1.15 -8.26 -5.39
N GLY A 213 2.35 -7.71 -5.24
CA GLY A 213 3.43 -7.71 -6.22
C GLY A 213 4.44 -6.62 -5.93
N ASN A 214 5.52 -6.58 -6.70
CA ASN A 214 6.50 -5.49 -6.61
C ASN A 214 5.97 -4.26 -7.37
N ARG A 215 5.33 -3.32 -6.64
CA ARG A 215 4.80 -2.04 -7.15
C ARG A 215 5.51 -0.85 -6.49
N THR A 216 6.80 -0.99 -6.28
CA THR A 216 7.64 0.05 -5.69
C THR A 216 7.87 1.21 -6.65
N ALA A 217 8.18 2.38 -6.10
CA ALA A 217 8.24 3.62 -6.87
C ALA A 217 9.39 3.68 -7.89
N ASP A 218 10.43 2.88 -7.72
CA ASP A 218 11.51 2.73 -8.71
C ASP A 218 11.04 2.17 -10.06
N LYS A 219 9.86 1.55 -10.12
CA LYS A 219 9.25 1.07 -11.36
C LYS A 219 8.91 2.18 -12.36
N ILE A 220 8.79 3.42 -11.93
CA ILE A 220 8.44 4.53 -12.81
C ILE A 220 9.56 4.96 -13.78
N PHE A 221 10.77 4.42 -13.62
CA PHE A 221 11.90 4.72 -14.50
C PHE A 221 12.76 3.49 -14.83
N ASP A 222 12.20 2.28 -14.73
CA ASP A 222 12.89 1.04 -15.04
C ASP A 222 12.88 0.69 -16.54
N LEU A 223 12.28 1.54 -17.38
CA LEU A 223 12.14 1.40 -18.84
C LEU A 223 11.26 0.20 -19.25
N GLN A 224 10.37 -0.23 -18.39
CA GLN A 224 9.45 -1.33 -18.63
C GLN A 224 7.99 -0.88 -18.42
N GLU A 225 7.31 -0.53 -19.49
CA GLU A 225 5.91 -0.06 -19.43
C GLU A 225 4.90 -1.05 -18.81
N SER A 226 5.31 -2.32 -18.67
CA SER A 226 4.52 -3.39 -18.03
C SER A 226 4.64 -3.40 -16.50
N THR A 227 5.65 -2.77 -15.95
CA THR A 227 5.82 -2.56 -14.50
C THR A 227 5.28 -1.19 -14.13
N PHE A 228 4.95 -0.97 -12.86
CA PHE A 228 4.44 0.33 -12.43
C PHE A 228 4.53 0.48 -10.90
N TRP A 229 4.68 1.71 -10.46
CA TRP A 229 4.39 2.09 -9.09
C TRP A 229 2.88 2.12 -8.85
N MET A 230 2.47 1.68 -7.68
CA MET A 230 1.09 1.77 -7.24
C MET A 230 1.04 2.00 -5.73
N THR A 231 0.17 2.92 -5.30
CA THR A 231 -0.11 3.11 -3.88
C THR A 231 -1.02 2.02 -3.33
N VAL A 232 -1.07 1.87 -2.01
CA VAL A 232 -2.05 0.98 -1.37
C VAL A 232 -3.45 1.63 -1.41
N ASP A 233 -4.49 0.84 -1.59
CA ASP A 233 -5.86 1.30 -1.78
C ASP A 233 -6.52 1.90 -0.52
N ASN A 234 -5.94 1.66 0.65
CA ASN A 234 -6.44 2.15 1.94
C ASN A 234 -5.83 3.49 2.38
N VAL A 235 -5.00 4.11 1.55
CA VAL A 235 -4.46 5.47 1.78
C VAL A 235 -5.24 6.44 0.88
N PRO A 236 -5.88 7.47 1.43
CA PRO A 236 -6.61 8.44 0.61
C PRO A 236 -5.64 9.41 -0.09
N TYR A 237 -6.10 10.04 -1.17
CA TYR A 237 -5.44 11.17 -1.78
C TYR A 237 -5.26 12.34 -0.78
N PRO A 238 -4.24 13.19 -0.92
CA PRO A 238 -3.25 13.22 -2.00
C PRO A 238 -2.13 12.18 -1.84
N HIS A 239 -1.61 11.68 -2.98
CA HIS A 239 -0.43 10.83 -3.02
C HIS A 239 0.80 11.59 -3.46
N GLN A 240 1.95 11.25 -2.90
CA GLN A 240 3.17 12.02 -3.07
C GLN A 240 4.35 11.13 -3.43
N LEU A 241 5.09 11.56 -4.45
CA LEU A 241 6.28 10.89 -4.94
C LEU A 241 7.41 11.89 -5.14
N VAL A 242 8.59 11.65 -4.58
CA VAL A 242 9.76 12.49 -4.77
C VAL A 242 10.89 11.71 -5.45
N ILE A 243 11.34 12.24 -6.57
CA ILE A 243 12.49 11.73 -7.33
C ILE A 243 13.70 12.62 -7.04
N ASP A 244 14.82 12.01 -6.69
CA ASP A 244 16.13 12.66 -6.69
C ASP A 244 16.81 12.43 -8.04
N LEU A 245 16.98 13.47 -8.83
CA LEU A 245 17.63 13.46 -10.13
C LEU A 245 19.16 13.32 -10.04
N SER A 246 19.70 13.24 -8.83
CA SER A 246 21.14 13.18 -8.45
C SER A 246 21.92 14.46 -8.71
N LYS A 247 21.50 15.31 -9.59
CA LYS A 247 22.09 16.63 -9.88
C LYS A 247 21.03 17.69 -10.16
N VAL A 248 21.44 18.95 -10.09
CA VAL A 248 20.54 20.06 -10.43
C VAL A 248 20.38 20.13 -11.95
N GLU A 249 19.13 20.04 -12.40
CA GLU A 249 18.74 20.15 -13.80
C GLU A 249 17.93 21.43 -14.07
N ASN A 250 17.90 21.87 -15.32
CA ASN A 250 16.93 22.86 -15.80
C ASN A 250 15.68 22.09 -16.27
N VAL A 251 14.72 21.94 -15.38
CA VAL A 251 13.49 21.19 -15.66
C VAL A 251 12.54 22.08 -16.48
N THR A 252 12.19 21.62 -17.66
CA THR A 252 11.26 22.30 -18.59
C THR A 252 9.88 21.66 -18.65
N GLY A 253 9.71 20.50 -17.99
CA GLY A 253 8.46 19.76 -17.97
C GLY A 253 8.66 18.31 -17.54
N PHE A 254 7.68 17.49 -17.81
CA PHE A 254 7.73 16.05 -17.53
C PHE A 254 6.79 15.27 -18.44
N ARG A 255 6.94 13.94 -18.48
CA ARG A 255 6.00 13.04 -19.13
C ARG A 255 5.54 11.99 -18.14
N TYR A 256 4.28 11.64 -18.24
CA TYR A 256 3.60 10.65 -17.42
C TYR A 256 2.99 9.57 -18.32
N LEU A 257 3.28 8.31 -18.01
CA LEU A 257 2.61 7.15 -18.61
C LEU A 257 1.78 6.45 -17.53
N PRO A 258 0.45 6.44 -17.66
CA PRO A 258 -0.39 5.67 -16.75
C PRO A 258 -0.22 4.17 -16.98
N ARG A 259 -0.58 3.37 -15.97
CA ARG A 259 -0.62 1.90 -16.15
C ARG A 259 -1.65 1.51 -17.22
N ALA A 260 -1.28 0.51 -18.03
CA ALA A 260 -2.10 0.02 -19.13
C ALA A 260 -3.17 -0.98 -18.66
N GLU A 261 -4.18 -0.51 -17.91
CA GLU A 261 -5.33 -1.35 -17.54
C GLU A 261 -6.66 -0.74 -17.95
N LYS A 262 -7.61 -1.60 -18.29
CA LYS A 262 -8.96 -1.18 -18.65
C LYS A 262 -9.70 -0.64 -17.41
N GLY A 263 -10.42 0.47 -17.56
CA GLY A 263 -11.20 1.09 -16.49
C GLY A 263 -10.44 2.11 -15.64
N TYR A 264 -9.23 2.46 -16.03
CA TYR A 264 -8.41 3.53 -15.44
C TYR A 264 -8.08 3.41 -13.94
N PRO A 265 -7.86 2.21 -13.36
CA PRO A 265 -7.55 2.11 -11.95
C PRO A 265 -6.19 2.74 -11.65
N GLY A 266 -6.17 3.66 -10.69
CA GLY A 266 -4.97 4.37 -10.27
C GLY A 266 -4.47 5.46 -11.23
N MET A 267 -5.22 5.78 -12.29
CA MET A 267 -4.87 6.91 -13.16
C MET A 267 -5.09 8.23 -12.44
N ILE A 268 -4.04 9.03 -12.39
CA ILE A 268 -4.05 10.35 -11.77
C ILE A 268 -4.84 11.31 -12.66
N LYS A 269 -5.68 12.14 -12.03
CA LYS A 269 -6.37 13.24 -12.72
C LYS A 269 -5.70 14.57 -12.40
N GLU A 270 -5.93 15.12 -11.24
CA GLU A 270 -5.36 16.40 -10.84
C GLU A 270 -4.03 16.20 -10.13
N TYR A 271 -3.08 17.11 -10.38
CA TYR A 271 -1.75 17.03 -9.80
C TYR A 271 -1.14 18.40 -9.55
N ARG A 272 -0.16 18.44 -8.67
CA ARG A 272 0.82 19.52 -8.50
C ARG A 272 2.22 18.99 -8.63
N VAL A 273 3.12 19.84 -9.06
CA VAL A 273 4.55 19.55 -9.16
C VAL A 273 5.34 20.60 -8.42
N TYR A 274 6.34 20.14 -7.69
CA TYR A 274 7.31 20.98 -7.00
C TYR A 274 8.70 20.56 -7.44
N VAL A 275 9.54 21.55 -7.76
CA VAL A 275 10.91 21.30 -8.21
C VAL A 275 11.84 22.25 -7.46
N LYS A 276 12.86 21.72 -6.78
CA LYS A 276 13.82 22.55 -6.02
C LYS A 276 15.22 21.92 -5.94
N PRO A 277 16.27 22.74 -5.73
CA PRO A 277 17.64 22.22 -5.64
C PRO A 277 17.93 21.42 -4.38
N ALA A 278 17.33 21.82 -3.23
CA ALA A 278 17.49 21.17 -1.94
C ALA A 278 16.38 20.15 -1.69
N ASP A 279 16.61 19.14 -0.84
CA ASP A 279 15.61 18.15 -0.47
C ASP A 279 14.40 18.80 0.23
N PHE A 280 13.28 18.11 0.19
CA PHE A 280 12.07 18.52 0.91
C PHE A 280 12.19 18.23 2.41
N ASN A 281 11.26 18.77 3.18
CA ASN A 281 11.15 18.48 4.60
C ASN A 281 10.20 17.25 4.80
N TYR A 282 10.57 16.39 5.74
CA TYR A 282 9.82 15.15 6.04
C TYR A 282 9.38 15.06 7.49
#